data_b50a14dee1ece099898f055ba83ec024
#
_entry.id   b50a14dee1ece099898f055ba83ec024
#
_cell.length_a   1.000
_cell.length_b   1.000
_cell.length_c   1.000
_cell.angle_alpha   90.00
_cell.angle_beta   90.00
_cell.angle_gamma   90.00
#
_symmetry.space_group_name_H-M   'P 1'
#
loop_
_entity.id
_entity.type
_entity.pdbx_description
1 polymer ?
#
loop_
_entity_poly.entity_id
_entity_poly.type
_entity_poly.pdbx_seq_one_letter_code
_entity_poly.pdbx_strand_id
1 'polypeptide(L)'
;MSDKIYPIGIQNFEKLRKEGYFYIDKTALIYKMVKTGSYYFLSRPRRFGKSLLVSTLEAYFQGKRELFEGLAIAGLEKDWTVRPVLHIDLNISKYETAEDLSDMLNDFLTNWEAVYGSAPSETSLALRFKGVIKRAYEQTGQRVAILVDEYDKPMLQAIGNEELQRVYRSILKPFYGVLKTMDGCIKFALLTGVTKFGKVSVFSDLNNLDDISMWNEFIDICGVSDKEIQTWLEPELHEFAEKRGRTYDEICAELKETADAYDFSHNSICIYNPFSLLNAFKRKEFGNYWFETGTPTYLVRLLQKHHYDLERMAHEETDIQVLNSIDSESTNPIPVIYQSGYLTIKGYDERFGIYYLGFPNREVEEGFMRFLLPYYTTVTKVESPFEILKFTREVESGDYDSFFRRLQSFFADTPYEMIRDLELHYQNVLFIVFKLVGFYVKVEYHTSEGRMDWVLQTDRFIYVIEFKLNGTAEEALRQINEKQYARPFDTDGRKLFKVGVNFSKKSRNIEKWIVG
;
A
#
# COMPACT_ATOMS: atom_id res chain seq x y z
N MET A 1 -18.80 22.40 -16.90
CA MET A 1 -18.45 21.82 -15.59
C MET A 1 -19.15 20.47 -15.48
N SER A 2 -18.45 19.45 -15.08
CA SER A 2 -19.07 18.13 -14.87
C SER A 2 -19.99 18.19 -13.64
N ASP A 3 -21.22 17.70 -13.78
CA ASP A 3 -22.18 17.59 -12.67
C ASP A 3 -21.96 16.34 -11.81
N LYS A 4 -20.84 15.61 -12.02
CA LYS A 4 -20.53 14.38 -11.29
C LYS A 4 -20.20 14.66 -9.83
N ILE A 5 -20.90 13.98 -8.92
CA ILE A 5 -20.61 13.99 -7.49
C ILE A 5 -19.68 12.81 -7.18
N TYR A 6 -18.41 13.10 -6.87
CA TYR A 6 -17.43 12.05 -6.62
C TYR A 6 -17.64 11.40 -5.24
N PRO A 7 -17.68 10.05 -5.14
CA PRO A 7 -17.94 9.29 -3.91
C PRO A 7 -16.69 9.16 -3.02
N ILE A 8 -16.02 10.27 -2.71
CA ILE A 8 -14.81 10.25 -1.89
C ILE A 8 -15.16 9.80 -0.47
N GLY A 9 -14.63 8.62 -0.08
CA GLY A 9 -14.90 8.02 1.23
C GLY A 9 -16.27 7.33 1.36
N ILE A 10 -17.05 7.23 0.29
CA ILE A 10 -18.32 6.50 0.28
C ILE A 10 -18.05 5.03 0.02
N GLN A 11 -18.44 4.16 0.96
CA GLN A 11 -18.25 2.72 0.92
C GLN A 11 -19.57 1.94 0.77
N ASN A 12 -20.70 2.59 1.03
CA ASN A 12 -22.01 1.98 0.97
C ASN A 12 -22.62 2.17 -0.42
N PHE A 13 -22.86 1.06 -1.13
CA PHE A 13 -23.39 1.05 -2.50
C PHE A 13 -24.80 1.62 -2.59
N GLU A 14 -25.68 1.29 -1.63
CA GLU A 14 -27.06 1.81 -1.59
C GLU A 14 -27.08 3.34 -1.47
N LYS A 15 -26.26 3.89 -0.55
CA LYS A 15 -26.10 5.33 -0.42
C LYS A 15 -25.57 5.95 -1.70
N LEU A 16 -24.53 5.33 -2.28
CA LEU A 16 -23.92 5.81 -3.53
C LEU A 16 -24.96 5.92 -4.65
N ARG A 17 -25.79 4.90 -4.83
CA ARG A 17 -26.82 4.87 -5.87
C ARG A 17 -27.99 5.81 -5.60
N LYS A 18 -28.50 5.85 -4.37
CA LYS A 18 -29.66 6.70 -3.99
C LYS A 18 -29.35 8.18 -4.01
N GLU A 19 -28.13 8.57 -3.67
CA GLU A 19 -27.72 9.98 -3.63
C GLU A 19 -27.08 10.45 -4.96
N GLY A 20 -27.05 9.59 -5.99
CA GLY A 20 -26.59 9.96 -7.34
C GLY A 20 -25.09 10.21 -7.47
N TYR A 21 -24.27 9.57 -6.63
CA TYR A 21 -22.83 9.64 -6.78
C TYR A 21 -22.36 8.96 -8.07
N PHE A 22 -21.26 9.47 -8.62
CA PHE A 22 -20.59 8.86 -9.75
C PHE A 22 -20.09 7.45 -9.40
N TYR A 23 -20.38 6.48 -10.27
CA TYR A 23 -19.98 5.09 -10.11
C TYR A 23 -19.36 4.54 -11.39
N ILE A 24 -18.14 4.04 -11.29
CA ILE A 24 -17.52 3.27 -12.39
C ILE A 24 -18.04 1.84 -12.28
N ASP A 25 -18.78 1.40 -13.27
CA ASP A 25 -19.54 0.16 -13.23
C ASP A 25 -18.63 -1.08 -13.31
N LYS A 26 -18.52 -1.80 -12.19
CA LYS A 26 -17.82 -3.09 -12.06
C LYS A 26 -18.78 -4.29 -12.02
N THR A 27 -20.08 -4.05 -12.22
CA THR A 27 -21.09 -5.08 -11.93
C THR A 27 -21.07 -6.25 -12.92
N ALA A 28 -20.51 -6.09 -14.12
CA ALA A 28 -20.27 -7.22 -15.03
C ALA A 28 -19.27 -8.23 -14.45
N LEU A 29 -18.20 -7.74 -13.81
CA LEU A 29 -17.21 -8.59 -13.13
C LEU A 29 -17.81 -9.25 -11.88
N ILE A 30 -18.62 -8.51 -11.12
CA ILE A 30 -19.36 -9.06 -9.98
C ILE A 30 -20.28 -10.19 -10.41
N TYR A 31 -21.07 -10.01 -11.49
CA TYR A 31 -21.91 -11.05 -12.03
C TYR A 31 -21.10 -12.29 -12.43
N LYS A 32 -20.00 -12.09 -13.15
CA LYS A 32 -19.10 -13.18 -13.55
C LYS A 32 -18.60 -13.94 -12.32
N MET A 33 -18.07 -13.24 -11.32
CA MET A 33 -17.56 -13.83 -10.08
C MET A 33 -18.62 -14.70 -9.37
N VAL A 34 -19.84 -14.20 -9.24
CA VAL A 34 -20.93 -14.93 -8.56
C VAL A 34 -21.40 -16.17 -9.36
N LYS A 35 -21.27 -16.14 -10.69
CA LYS A 35 -21.70 -17.27 -11.58
C LYS A 35 -20.61 -18.32 -11.78
N THR A 36 -19.33 -17.94 -11.68
CA THR A 36 -18.20 -18.85 -12.01
C THR A 36 -17.58 -19.55 -10.82
N GLY A 37 -17.79 -19.05 -9.60
CA GLY A 37 -17.25 -19.69 -8.40
C GLY A 37 -18.06 -19.42 -7.14
N SER A 38 -17.55 -19.85 -6.00
CA SER A 38 -18.26 -19.75 -4.72
C SER A 38 -17.41 -19.17 -3.58
N TYR A 39 -16.11 -19.39 -3.56
CA TYR A 39 -15.23 -18.98 -2.46
C TYR A 39 -14.07 -18.18 -3.00
N TYR A 40 -14.01 -16.90 -2.62
CA TYR A 40 -13.01 -15.98 -3.13
C TYR A 40 -12.25 -15.26 -2.02
N PHE A 41 -10.99 -15.02 -2.30
CA PHE A 41 -10.12 -14.18 -1.52
C PHE A 41 -9.58 -13.03 -2.37
N LEU A 42 -9.62 -11.80 -1.85
CA LEU A 42 -9.12 -10.61 -2.52
C LEU A 42 -8.31 -9.74 -1.57
N SER A 43 -7.01 -9.61 -1.81
CA SER A 43 -6.21 -8.56 -1.17
C SER A 43 -5.99 -7.39 -2.11
N ARG A 44 -6.18 -6.17 -1.59
CA ARG A 44 -5.87 -4.90 -2.25
C ARG A 44 -5.40 -3.89 -1.21
N PRO A 45 -4.54 -2.96 -1.55
CA PRO A 45 -4.18 -1.87 -0.67
C PRO A 45 -5.40 -1.11 -0.14
N ARG A 46 -5.19 -0.29 0.87
CA ARG A 46 -6.26 0.58 1.39
C ARG A 46 -6.79 1.52 0.31
N ARG A 47 -8.08 1.89 0.39
CA ARG A 47 -8.74 2.85 -0.51
C ARG A 47 -8.89 2.40 -1.96
N PHE A 48 -8.75 1.12 -2.26
CA PHE A 48 -9.00 0.57 -3.60
C PHE A 48 -10.46 0.21 -3.88
N GLY A 49 -11.37 0.36 -2.90
CA GLY A 49 -12.80 0.10 -3.11
C GLY A 49 -13.27 -1.30 -2.69
N LYS A 50 -12.49 -2.04 -1.87
CA LYS A 50 -12.88 -3.36 -1.33
C LYS A 50 -14.24 -3.33 -0.62
N SER A 51 -14.41 -2.40 0.33
CA SER A 51 -15.66 -2.27 1.10
C SER A 51 -16.85 -1.89 0.22
N LEU A 52 -16.63 -1.12 -0.85
CA LEU A 52 -17.68 -0.84 -1.85
C LEU A 52 -18.05 -2.10 -2.63
N LEU A 53 -17.08 -2.94 -3.01
CA LEU A 53 -17.34 -4.23 -3.64
C LEU A 53 -18.15 -5.15 -2.71
N VAL A 54 -17.77 -5.24 -1.43
CA VAL A 54 -18.51 -6.01 -0.41
C VAL A 54 -19.94 -5.49 -0.27
N SER A 55 -20.14 -4.17 -0.16
CA SER A 55 -21.46 -3.55 -0.08
C SER A 55 -22.29 -3.75 -1.35
N THR A 56 -21.66 -3.77 -2.53
CA THR A 56 -22.35 -4.05 -3.80
C THR A 56 -22.84 -5.51 -3.84
N LEU A 57 -21.99 -6.45 -3.42
CA LEU A 57 -22.38 -7.87 -3.31
C LEU A 57 -23.47 -8.09 -2.28
N GLU A 58 -23.43 -7.39 -1.15
CA GLU A 58 -24.49 -7.43 -0.14
C GLU A 58 -25.83 -7.01 -0.76
N ALA A 59 -25.87 -5.85 -1.43
CA ALA A 59 -27.07 -5.37 -2.11
C ALA A 59 -27.57 -6.37 -3.19
N TYR A 60 -26.65 -6.98 -3.94
CA TYR A 60 -26.98 -8.00 -4.93
C TYR A 60 -27.63 -9.23 -4.31
N PHE A 61 -27.04 -9.82 -3.26
CA PHE A 61 -27.61 -11.00 -2.59
C PHE A 61 -28.88 -10.69 -1.79
N GLN A 62 -29.08 -9.44 -1.37
CA GLN A 62 -30.35 -8.97 -0.78
C GLN A 62 -31.44 -8.76 -1.84
N GLY A 63 -31.15 -8.93 -3.13
CA GLY A 63 -32.11 -8.80 -4.22
C GLY A 63 -32.57 -7.36 -4.50
N LYS A 64 -31.78 -6.35 -4.10
CA LYS A 64 -32.08 -4.90 -4.27
C LYS A 64 -31.91 -4.46 -5.73
N ARG A 65 -32.69 -5.03 -6.63
CA ARG A 65 -32.59 -4.83 -8.07
C ARG A 65 -32.60 -3.37 -8.50
N GLU A 66 -33.38 -2.54 -7.83
CA GLU A 66 -33.53 -1.11 -8.10
C GLU A 66 -32.21 -0.33 -8.02
N LEU A 67 -31.26 -0.78 -7.19
CA LEU A 67 -29.96 -0.15 -7.07
C LEU A 67 -29.05 -0.40 -8.29
N PHE A 68 -29.36 -1.40 -9.07
CA PHE A 68 -28.56 -1.82 -10.22
C PHE A 68 -29.12 -1.32 -11.55
N GLU A 69 -30.19 -0.56 -11.56
CA GLU A 69 -30.76 0.03 -12.77
C GLU A 69 -29.72 0.86 -13.53
N GLY A 70 -29.59 0.62 -14.84
CA GLY A 70 -28.60 1.27 -15.70
C GLY A 70 -27.17 0.73 -15.59
N LEU A 71 -26.92 -0.28 -14.76
CA LEU A 71 -25.63 -0.97 -14.67
C LEU A 71 -25.64 -2.28 -15.47
N ALA A 72 -24.47 -2.76 -15.88
CA ALA A 72 -24.29 -3.92 -16.73
C ALA A 72 -25.00 -5.18 -16.19
N ILE A 73 -24.96 -5.42 -14.89
CA ILE A 73 -25.59 -6.58 -14.24
C ILE A 73 -27.11 -6.61 -14.42
N ALA A 74 -27.76 -5.47 -14.59
CA ALA A 74 -29.21 -5.41 -14.78
C ALA A 74 -29.68 -6.10 -16.05
N GLY A 75 -28.84 -6.12 -17.09
CA GLY A 75 -29.05 -6.86 -18.33
C GLY A 75 -28.63 -8.33 -18.27
N LEU A 76 -27.75 -8.69 -17.35
CA LEU A 76 -27.16 -10.02 -17.22
C LEU A 76 -27.91 -10.92 -16.24
N GLU A 77 -28.32 -10.37 -15.08
CA GLU A 77 -29.00 -11.12 -14.04
C GLU A 77 -30.53 -11.13 -14.26
N LYS A 78 -31.12 -12.31 -14.23
CA LYS A 78 -32.56 -12.49 -14.46
C LYS A 78 -33.33 -12.86 -13.20
N ASP A 79 -32.69 -13.56 -12.29
CA ASP A 79 -33.38 -14.24 -11.19
C ASP A 79 -33.45 -13.41 -9.90
N TRP A 80 -32.51 -12.48 -9.67
CA TRP A 80 -32.42 -11.62 -8.49
C TRP A 80 -32.81 -12.30 -7.18
N THR A 81 -32.30 -13.53 -6.98
CA THR A 81 -32.66 -14.37 -5.84
C THR A 81 -32.22 -13.73 -4.53
N VAL A 82 -33.17 -13.47 -3.64
CA VAL A 82 -32.89 -12.98 -2.26
C VAL A 82 -32.27 -14.09 -1.42
N ARG A 83 -31.14 -13.82 -0.79
CA ARG A 83 -30.40 -14.77 0.04
C ARG A 83 -30.08 -14.16 1.40
N PRO A 84 -29.98 -14.98 2.46
CA PRO A 84 -29.38 -14.53 3.70
C PRO A 84 -27.94 -14.06 3.47
N VAL A 85 -27.61 -12.88 3.98
CA VAL A 85 -26.26 -12.32 3.92
C VAL A 85 -25.70 -12.20 5.35
N LEU A 86 -24.55 -12.83 5.57
CA LEU A 86 -23.80 -12.70 6.82
C LEU A 86 -22.57 -11.85 6.52
N HIS A 87 -22.63 -10.58 6.88
CA HIS A 87 -21.56 -9.61 6.64
C HIS A 87 -20.77 -9.35 7.93
N ILE A 88 -19.46 -9.58 7.89
CA ILE A 88 -18.49 -9.35 8.96
C ILE A 88 -17.58 -8.21 8.51
N ASP A 89 -17.64 -7.07 9.16
CA ASP A 89 -16.69 -5.97 8.99
C ASP A 89 -15.78 -5.87 10.20
N LEU A 90 -14.54 -6.34 10.07
CA LEU A 90 -13.55 -6.28 11.14
C LEU A 90 -12.88 -4.91 11.27
N ASN A 91 -13.29 -3.92 10.47
CA ASN A 91 -12.75 -2.56 10.56
C ASN A 91 -13.34 -1.73 11.72
N ILE A 92 -14.40 -2.18 12.34
CA ILE A 92 -15.18 -1.44 13.35
C ILE A 92 -14.39 -1.23 14.66
N SER A 93 -13.50 -2.17 15.03
CA SER A 93 -12.84 -2.18 16.35
C SER A 93 -11.32 -1.95 16.27
N LYS A 94 -10.73 -1.66 17.43
CA LYS A 94 -9.30 -1.80 17.67
C LYS A 94 -9.04 -3.17 18.31
N TYR A 95 -7.90 -3.75 18.02
CA TYR A 95 -7.51 -5.10 18.44
C TYR A 95 -6.21 -5.00 19.26
N GLU A 96 -6.37 -4.67 20.54
CA GLU A 96 -5.25 -4.44 21.47
C GLU A 96 -5.15 -5.54 22.54
N THR A 97 -6.28 -6.23 22.81
CA THR A 97 -6.38 -7.30 23.82
C THR A 97 -6.88 -8.62 23.22
N ALA A 98 -6.75 -9.71 23.97
CA ALA A 98 -7.22 -11.04 23.56
C ALA A 98 -8.74 -11.09 23.37
N GLU A 99 -9.48 -10.31 24.13
CA GLU A 99 -10.95 -10.24 24.18
C GLU A 99 -11.54 -9.49 22.98
N ASP A 100 -10.87 -8.45 22.47
CA ASP A 100 -11.42 -7.53 21.46
C ASP A 100 -11.96 -8.26 20.22
N LEU A 101 -11.25 -9.27 19.74
CA LEU A 101 -11.70 -10.07 18.60
C LEU A 101 -12.90 -10.96 18.95
N SER A 102 -12.87 -11.58 20.12
CA SER A 102 -13.96 -12.44 20.58
C SER A 102 -15.24 -11.65 20.78
N ASP A 103 -15.14 -10.47 21.38
CA ASP A 103 -16.29 -9.59 21.62
C ASP A 103 -16.90 -9.11 20.31
N MET A 104 -16.07 -8.74 19.34
CA MET A 104 -16.53 -8.34 18.02
C MET A 104 -17.27 -9.48 17.30
N LEU A 105 -16.70 -10.69 17.29
CA LEU A 105 -17.36 -11.84 16.69
C LEU A 105 -18.63 -12.24 17.46
N ASN A 106 -18.64 -12.08 18.78
CA ASN A 106 -19.84 -12.27 19.61
C ASN A 106 -20.97 -11.32 19.23
N ASP A 107 -20.66 -10.05 18.97
CA ASP A 107 -21.68 -9.06 18.57
C ASP A 107 -22.35 -9.47 17.24
N PHE A 108 -21.57 -9.82 16.22
CA PHE A 108 -22.13 -10.30 14.94
C PHE A 108 -23.01 -11.53 15.15
N LEU A 109 -22.52 -12.52 15.90
CA LEU A 109 -23.28 -13.75 16.15
C LEU A 109 -24.58 -13.48 16.92
N THR A 110 -24.54 -12.64 17.93
CA THR A 110 -25.73 -12.28 18.72
C THR A 110 -26.80 -11.60 17.85
N ASN A 111 -26.39 -10.69 16.95
CA ASN A 111 -27.28 -10.03 16.02
C ASN A 111 -27.93 -11.03 15.04
N TRP A 112 -27.19 -12.00 14.52
CA TRP A 112 -27.74 -13.03 13.63
C TRP A 112 -28.58 -14.08 14.38
N GLU A 113 -28.21 -14.43 15.58
CA GLU A 113 -28.99 -15.32 16.43
C GLU A 113 -30.35 -14.69 16.82
N ALA A 114 -30.43 -13.39 16.96
CA ALA A 114 -31.71 -12.69 17.13
C ALA A 114 -32.64 -12.89 15.93
N VAL A 115 -32.12 -13.08 14.71
CA VAL A 115 -32.88 -13.33 13.48
C VAL A 115 -33.15 -14.81 13.27
N TYR A 116 -32.11 -15.66 13.37
CA TYR A 116 -32.17 -17.06 12.99
C TYR A 116 -32.26 -18.03 14.17
N GLY A 117 -32.18 -17.53 15.41
CA GLY A 117 -32.18 -18.33 16.62
C GLY A 117 -30.82 -18.86 17.02
N SER A 118 -30.76 -19.52 18.21
CA SER A 118 -29.56 -20.14 18.78
C SER A 118 -29.89 -21.53 19.39
N ALA A 119 -28.89 -22.33 19.68
CA ALA A 119 -29.04 -23.60 20.37
C ALA A 119 -28.11 -23.69 21.58
N PRO A 120 -28.54 -24.28 22.74
CA PRO A 120 -27.71 -24.39 23.95
C PRO A 120 -26.41 -25.17 23.77
N SER A 121 -26.34 -26.03 22.74
CA SER A 121 -25.13 -26.82 22.41
C SER A 121 -24.06 -26.01 21.67
N GLU A 122 -24.37 -24.80 21.24
CA GLU A 122 -23.47 -23.91 20.47
C GLU A 122 -22.62 -23.08 21.45
N THR A 123 -21.63 -23.71 22.07
CA THR A 123 -20.84 -23.11 23.16
C THR A 123 -19.61 -22.33 22.74
N SER A 124 -19.21 -22.39 21.45
CA SER A 124 -18.07 -21.66 20.92
C SER A 124 -18.46 -20.76 19.73
N LEU A 125 -17.65 -19.75 19.43
CA LEU A 125 -17.87 -18.85 18.28
C LEU A 125 -18.05 -19.63 16.96
N ALA A 126 -17.25 -20.66 16.73
CA ALA A 126 -17.33 -21.50 15.54
C ALA A 126 -18.64 -22.33 15.50
N LEU A 127 -19.07 -22.90 16.62
CA LEU A 127 -20.33 -23.66 16.70
C LEU A 127 -21.54 -22.74 16.52
N ARG A 128 -21.53 -21.56 17.09
CA ARG A 128 -22.59 -20.56 16.91
C ARG A 128 -22.68 -20.12 15.45
N PHE A 129 -21.53 -19.81 14.81
CA PHE A 129 -21.48 -19.44 13.41
C PHE A 129 -22.02 -20.55 12.50
N LYS A 130 -21.60 -21.81 12.77
CA LYS A 130 -22.14 -22.98 12.07
C LYS A 130 -23.66 -23.08 12.23
N GLY A 131 -24.17 -22.91 13.45
CA GLY A 131 -25.60 -22.97 13.74
C GLY A 131 -26.40 -21.89 13.02
N VAL A 132 -25.90 -20.66 13.01
CA VAL A 132 -26.51 -19.54 12.29
C VAL A 132 -26.59 -19.82 10.79
N ILE A 133 -25.50 -20.27 10.15
CA ILE A 133 -25.50 -20.62 8.71
C ILE A 133 -26.54 -21.69 8.41
N LYS A 134 -26.57 -22.76 9.22
CA LYS A 134 -27.50 -23.86 9.04
C LYS A 134 -28.95 -23.40 9.13
N ARG A 135 -29.31 -22.68 10.19
CA ARG A 135 -30.69 -22.18 10.41
C ARG A 135 -31.12 -21.15 9.39
N ALA A 136 -30.21 -20.25 8.98
CA ALA A 136 -30.49 -19.29 7.90
C ALA A 136 -30.87 -20.01 6.60
N TYR A 137 -30.12 -21.07 6.25
CA TYR A 137 -30.46 -21.91 5.09
C TYR A 137 -31.79 -22.66 5.27
N GLU A 138 -32.00 -23.32 6.40
CA GLU A 138 -33.21 -24.11 6.67
C GLU A 138 -34.49 -23.26 6.69
N GLN A 139 -34.42 -22.05 7.24
CA GLN A 139 -35.57 -21.14 7.35
C GLN A 139 -35.94 -20.47 6.01
N THR A 140 -34.95 -20.17 5.18
CA THR A 140 -35.17 -19.43 3.93
C THR A 140 -35.23 -20.36 2.70
N GLY A 141 -34.76 -21.58 2.79
CA GLY A 141 -34.54 -22.48 1.65
C GLY A 141 -33.45 -21.97 0.69
N GLN A 142 -32.74 -20.89 1.04
CA GLN A 142 -31.71 -20.26 0.20
C GLN A 142 -30.33 -20.38 0.83
N ARG A 143 -29.34 -20.81 0.03
CA ARG A 143 -27.94 -20.86 0.47
C ARG A 143 -27.43 -19.47 0.79
N VAL A 144 -26.66 -19.38 1.87
CA VAL A 144 -26.17 -18.15 2.50
C VAL A 144 -25.04 -17.49 1.68
N ALA A 145 -24.99 -16.18 1.63
CA ALA A 145 -23.82 -15.42 1.19
C ALA A 145 -23.05 -14.92 2.44
N ILE A 146 -21.73 -15.12 2.45
CA ILE A 146 -20.84 -14.72 3.54
C ILE A 146 -19.85 -13.70 2.99
N LEU A 147 -19.83 -12.51 3.58
CA LEU A 147 -18.99 -11.40 3.17
C LEU A 147 -18.13 -10.97 4.36
N VAL A 148 -16.81 -11.00 4.22
CA VAL A 148 -15.86 -10.61 5.27
C VAL A 148 -14.99 -9.47 4.74
N ASP A 149 -15.10 -8.30 5.36
CA ASP A 149 -14.25 -7.15 5.04
C ASP A 149 -13.15 -6.98 6.09
N GLU A 150 -11.93 -6.63 5.63
CA GLU A 150 -10.73 -6.39 6.44
C GLU A 150 -10.38 -7.57 7.38
N TYR A 151 -10.46 -8.81 6.85
CA TYR A 151 -10.24 -10.04 7.61
C TYR A 151 -8.91 -10.10 8.38
N ASP A 152 -7.89 -9.41 7.87
CA ASP A 152 -6.52 -9.41 8.37
C ASP A 152 -6.24 -8.31 9.40
N LYS A 153 -7.17 -7.39 9.63
CA LYS A 153 -6.98 -6.25 10.53
C LYS A 153 -6.59 -6.64 11.96
N PRO A 154 -7.22 -7.65 12.61
CA PRO A 154 -6.79 -8.09 13.93
C PRO A 154 -5.33 -8.54 13.95
N MET A 155 -4.94 -9.33 12.94
CA MET A 155 -3.58 -9.84 12.83
C MET A 155 -2.55 -8.75 12.54
N LEU A 156 -2.91 -7.77 11.69
CA LEU A 156 -2.04 -6.61 11.38
C LEU A 156 -1.80 -5.71 12.60
N GLN A 157 -2.83 -5.48 13.42
CA GLN A 157 -2.69 -4.67 14.63
C GLN A 157 -1.87 -5.38 15.71
N ALA A 158 -1.88 -6.71 15.73
CA ALA A 158 -1.09 -7.53 16.64
C ALA A 158 0.37 -7.72 16.17
N ILE A 159 0.82 -7.12 15.04
CA ILE A 159 2.22 -7.22 14.61
C ILE A 159 3.15 -6.66 15.71
N GLY A 160 4.14 -7.49 16.08
CA GLY A 160 5.08 -7.20 17.18
C GLY A 160 4.63 -7.75 18.54
N ASN A 161 3.44 -8.36 18.64
CA ASN A 161 2.95 -9.09 19.81
C ASN A 161 2.60 -10.54 19.43
N GLU A 162 3.59 -11.43 19.51
CA GLU A 162 3.46 -12.83 19.07
C GLU A 162 2.40 -13.62 19.87
N GLU A 163 2.23 -13.30 21.16
CA GLU A 163 1.22 -13.96 21.99
C GLU A 163 -0.19 -13.58 21.54
N LEU A 164 -0.45 -12.30 21.32
CA LEU A 164 -1.73 -11.81 20.82
C LEU A 164 -2.05 -12.38 19.43
N GLN A 165 -1.06 -12.45 18.54
CA GLN A 165 -1.22 -13.09 17.24
C GLN A 165 -1.58 -14.57 17.35
N ARG A 166 -0.99 -15.30 18.33
CA ARG A 166 -1.31 -16.71 18.56
C ARG A 166 -2.76 -16.87 19.05
N VAL A 167 -3.20 -16.00 19.94
CA VAL A 167 -4.60 -15.98 20.41
C VAL A 167 -5.55 -15.73 19.25
N TYR A 168 -5.33 -14.69 18.46
CA TYR A 168 -6.20 -14.37 17.32
C TYR A 168 -6.25 -15.48 16.28
N ARG A 169 -5.12 -16.13 15.97
CA ARG A 169 -5.12 -17.32 15.11
C ARG A 169 -5.97 -18.45 15.67
N SER A 170 -5.89 -18.71 16.98
CA SER A 170 -6.66 -19.77 17.64
C SER A 170 -8.18 -19.52 17.59
N ILE A 171 -8.60 -18.26 17.47
CA ILE A 171 -10.01 -17.86 17.32
C ILE A 171 -10.43 -17.92 15.83
N LEU A 172 -9.64 -17.30 14.95
CA LEU A 172 -10.00 -17.14 13.52
C LEU A 172 -9.98 -18.47 12.77
N LYS A 173 -9.00 -19.35 13.03
CA LYS A 173 -8.86 -20.64 12.32
C LYS A 173 -10.10 -21.52 12.42
N PRO A 174 -10.62 -21.87 13.62
CA PRO A 174 -11.85 -22.65 13.73
C PRO A 174 -13.08 -21.88 13.24
N PHE A 175 -13.12 -20.57 13.41
CA PHE A 175 -14.23 -19.72 12.96
C PHE A 175 -14.38 -19.77 11.44
N TYR A 176 -13.32 -19.49 10.69
CA TYR A 176 -13.36 -19.58 9.22
C TYR A 176 -13.40 -21.03 8.71
N GLY A 177 -12.91 -21.99 9.47
CA GLY A 177 -13.02 -23.42 9.14
C GLY A 177 -14.46 -23.90 8.95
N VAL A 178 -15.43 -23.19 9.53
CA VAL A 178 -16.86 -23.42 9.32
C VAL A 178 -17.27 -23.27 7.84
N LEU A 179 -16.63 -22.39 7.08
CA LEU A 179 -16.93 -22.17 5.66
C LEU A 179 -16.80 -23.46 4.86
N LYS A 180 -15.78 -24.27 5.15
CA LYS A 180 -15.59 -25.57 4.48
C LYS A 180 -16.61 -26.61 4.93
N THR A 181 -16.91 -26.67 6.22
CA THR A 181 -17.82 -27.69 6.77
C THR A 181 -19.28 -27.43 6.42
N MET A 182 -19.63 -26.20 6.08
CA MET A 182 -20.99 -25.77 5.72
C MET A 182 -21.18 -25.50 4.21
N ASP A 183 -20.30 -26.04 3.37
CA ASP A 183 -20.31 -25.84 1.92
C ASP A 183 -21.71 -26.05 1.29
N GLY A 184 -22.43 -27.08 1.68
CA GLY A 184 -23.79 -27.35 1.20
C GLY A 184 -24.82 -26.24 1.51
N CYS A 185 -24.57 -25.39 2.51
CA CYS A 185 -25.45 -24.29 2.94
C CYS A 185 -24.98 -22.93 2.42
N ILE A 186 -23.77 -22.83 1.82
CA ILE A 186 -23.16 -21.59 1.37
C ILE A 186 -23.28 -21.49 -0.15
N LYS A 187 -23.76 -20.36 -0.68
CA LYS A 187 -23.77 -20.02 -2.11
C LYS A 187 -22.48 -19.31 -2.50
N PHE A 188 -22.02 -18.41 -1.66
CA PHE A 188 -20.91 -17.51 -1.97
C PHE A 188 -20.21 -17.06 -0.70
N ALA A 189 -18.91 -16.96 -0.75
CA ALA A 189 -18.09 -16.35 0.30
C ALA A 189 -17.00 -15.48 -0.35
N LEU A 190 -16.85 -14.24 0.13
CA LEU A 190 -15.75 -13.37 -0.24
C LEU A 190 -15.08 -12.87 1.03
N LEU A 191 -13.77 -13.05 1.10
CA LEU A 191 -12.92 -12.49 2.15
C LEU A 191 -12.03 -11.42 1.54
N THR A 192 -12.12 -10.19 2.06
CA THR A 192 -11.26 -9.09 1.62
C THR A 192 -10.33 -8.62 2.73
N GLY A 193 -9.14 -8.15 2.34
CA GLY A 193 -8.17 -7.58 3.26
C GLY A 193 -7.11 -6.76 2.55
N VAL A 194 -6.20 -6.19 3.32
CA VAL A 194 -5.03 -5.49 2.80
C VAL A 194 -3.94 -6.49 2.44
N THR A 195 -3.71 -7.46 3.33
CA THR A 195 -2.61 -8.42 3.21
C THR A 195 -3.12 -9.86 3.15
N LYS A 196 -2.22 -10.77 2.80
CA LYS A 196 -2.46 -12.23 2.89
C LYS A 196 -2.02 -12.78 4.25
N PHE A 197 -2.00 -11.93 5.28
CA PHE A 197 -1.56 -12.29 6.62
C PHE A 197 -2.40 -13.42 7.20
N GLY A 198 -1.73 -14.48 7.60
CA GLY A 198 -2.41 -15.65 8.12
C GLY A 198 -3.07 -16.53 7.06
N LYS A 199 -2.95 -16.23 5.74
CA LYS A 199 -3.49 -17.13 4.70
C LYS A 199 -2.97 -18.55 4.87
N VAL A 200 -1.70 -18.71 5.20
CA VAL A 200 -1.09 -20.02 5.48
C VAL A 200 -1.52 -20.58 6.84
N SER A 201 -1.68 -19.73 7.86
CA SER A 201 -1.94 -20.20 9.24
C SER A 201 -3.42 -20.19 9.65
N VAL A 202 -4.22 -19.28 9.12
CA VAL A 202 -5.66 -19.16 9.41
C VAL A 202 -6.50 -19.96 8.43
N PHE A 203 -6.11 -19.95 7.15
CA PHE A 203 -6.84 -20.62 6.06
C PHE A 203 -6.19 -21.91 5.57
N SER A 204 -5.23 -22.48 6.31
CA SER A 204 -4.56 -23.75 5.92
C SER A 204 -5.56 -24.88 5.61
N ASP A 205 -6.72 -24.84 6.25
CA ASP A 205 -7.76 -25.84 6.09
C ASP A 205 -8.81 -25.47 5.02
N LEU A 206 -8.76 -24.23 4.49
CA LEU A 206 -9.65 -23.72 3.43
C LEU A 206 -8.97 -23.82 2.05
N ASN A 207 -8.82 -25.03 1.56
CA ASN A 207 -8.22 -25.28 0.25
C ASN A 207 -9.15 -25.00 -0.95
N ASN A 208 -10.38 -24.59 -0.70
CA ASN A 208 -11.39 -24.20 -1.68
C ASN A 208 -11.50 -22.68 -1.90
N LEU A 209 -10.61 -21.90 -1.30
CA LEU A 209 -10.61 -20.43 -1.40
C LEU A 209 -9.75 -19.98 -2.58
N ASP A 210 -10.38 -19.46 -3.63
CA ASP A 210 -9.71 -18.94 -4.82
C ASP A 210 -9.16 -17.54 -4.58
N ASP A 211 -7.85 -17.40 -4.63
CA ASP A 211 -7.16 -16.10 -4.49
C ASP A 211 -7.14 -15.36 -5.84
N ILE A 212 -8.06 -14.42 -6.01
CA ILE A 212 -8.18 -13.62 -7.24
C ILE A 212 -7.32 -12.36 -7.24
N SER A 213 -6.46 -12.18 -6.23
CA SER A 213 -5.68 -10.94 -6.08
C SER A 213 -4.73 -10.66 -7.24
N MET A 214 -4.26 -11.72 -7.94
CA MET A 214 -3.35 -11.61 -9.08
C MET A 214 -3.96 -12.16 -10.38
N TRP A 215 -5.26 -12.46 -10.42
CA TRP A 215 -5.90 -12.96 -11.62
C TRP A 215 -6.23 -11.81 -12.58
N ASN A 216 -5.72 -11.89 -13.81
CA ASN A 216 -5.97 -10.87 -14.83
C ASN A 216 -7.45 -10.65 -15.11
N GLU A 217 -8.28 -11.67 -14.97
CA GLU A 217 -9.72 -11.62 -15.18
C GLU A 217 -10.46 -10.70 -14.18
N PHE A 218 -9.94 -10.57 -12.94
CA PHE A 218 -10.51 -9.76 -11.86
C PHE A 218 -9.58 -8.64 -11.41
N ILE A 219 -8.55 -8.33 -12.21
CA ILE A 219 -7.48 -7.41 -11.80
C ILE A 219 -8.01 -6.01 -11.51
N ASP A 220 -8.99 -5.56 -12.28
CA ASP A 220 -9.63 -4.25 -12.19
C ASP A 220 -10.98 -4.26 -11.45
N ILE A 221 -11.33 -5.36 -10.75
CA ILE A 221 -12.56 -5.43 -9.93
C ILE A 221 -12.57 -4.36 -8.82
N CYS A 222 -11.40 -4.00 -8.34
CA CYS A 222 -11.15 -2.86 -7.44
C CYS A 222 -10.11 -1.94 -8.06
N GLY A 223 -10.28 -0.62 -7.88
CA GLY A 223 -9.44 0.37 -8.54
C GLY A 223 -10.05 0.88 -9.84
N VAL A 224 -9.30 1.67 -10.58
CA VAL A 224 -9.73 2.28 -11.85
C VAL A 224 -8.63 2.06 -12.90
N SER A 225 -8.97 1.53 -14.06
CA SER A 225 -8.04 1.34 -15.17
C SER A 225 -7.96 2.57 -16.09
N ASP A 226 -6.88 2.68 -16.88
CA ASP A 226 -6.75 3.71 -17.92
C ASP A 226 -7.96 3.74 -18.86
N LYS A 227 -8.43 2.56 -19.28
CA LYS A 227 -9.60 2.44 -20.15
C LYS A 227 -10.85 3.03 -19.50
N GLU A 228 -11.04 2.83 -18.21
CA GLU A 228 -12.19 3.38 -17.48
C GLU A 228 -12.06 4.89 -17.28
N ILE A 229 -10.87 5.41 -17.07
CA ILE A 229 -10.63 6.86 -17.04
C ILE A 229 -11.02 7.48 -18.38
N GLN A 230 -10.54 6.94 -19.49
CA GLN A 230 -10.89 7.40 -20.82
C GLN A 230 -12.38 7.28 -21.13
N THR A 231 -13.03 6.19 -20.67
CA THR A 231 -14.45 5.96 -20.94
C THR A 231 -15.36 6.88 -20.12
N TRP A 232 -15.03 7.11 -18.85
CA TRP A 232 -15.93 7.73 -17.89
C TRP A 232 -15.52 9.13 -17.45
N LEU A 233 -14.24 9.50 -17.59
CA LEU A 233 -13.66 10.73 -17.05
C LEU A 233 -12.92 11.58 -18.09
N GLU A 234 -13.05 11.28 -19.38
CA GLU A 234 -12.41 12.04 -20.45
C GLU A 234 -12.81 13.53 -20.44
N PRO A 235 -14.10 13.91 -20.31
CA PRO A 235 -14.49 15.33 -20.22
C PRO A 235 -13.87 16.04 -19.02
N GLU A 236 -13.76 15.33 -17.89
CA GLU A 236 -13.16 15.84 -16.66
C GLU A 236 -11.64 16.01 -16.78
N LEU A 237 -10.96 15.19 -17.61
CA LEU A 237 -9.55 15.38 -17.93
C LEU A 237 -9.33 16.67 -18.73
N HIS A 238 -10.17 16.94 -19.72
CA HIS A 238 -10.14 18.21 -20.49
C HIS A 238 -10.38 19.41 -19.57
N GLU A 239 -11.38 19.34 -18.68
CA GLU A 239 -11.63 20.41 -17.70
C GLU A 239 -10.44 20.59 -16.74
N PHE A 240 -9.77 19.51 -16.35
CA PHE A 240 -8.60 19.56 -15.50
C PHE A 240 -7.43 20.26 -16.22
N ALA A 241 -7.20 19.93 -17.49
CA ALA A 241 -6.18 20.54 -18.33
C ALA A 241 -6.42 22.05 -18.46
N GLU A 242 -7.64 22.46 -18.80
CA GLU A 242 -8.03 23.87 -18.91
C GLU A 242 -7.78 24.65 -17.61
N LYS A 243 -8.24 24.12 -16.46
CA LYS A 243 -8.03 24.77 -15.16
C LYS A 243 -6.57 24.92 -14.76
N ARG A 244 -5.72 23.99 -15.19
CA ARG A 244 -4.27 24.03 -14.90
C ARG A 244 -3.47 24.82 -15.93
N GLY A 245 -4.12 25.27 -17.02
CA GLY A 245 -3.42 25.92 -18.15
C GLY A 245 -2.42 25.01 -18.84
N ARG A 246 -2.71 23.70 -18.90
CA ARG A 246 -1.88 22.66 -19.51
C ARG A 246 -2.63 21.95 -20.63
N THR A 247 -1.89 21.21 -21.45
CA THR A 247 -2.48 20.35 -22.46
C THR A 247 -3.09 19.09 -21.85
N TYR A 248 -3.99 18.44 -22.58
CA TYR A 248 -4.56 17.14 -22.21
C TYR A 248 -3.46 16.09 -21.97
N ASP A 249 -2.49 15.99 -22.88
CA ASP A 249 -1.41 15.00 -22.79
C ASP A 249 -0.50 15.25 -21.58
N GLU A 250 -0.23 16.50 -21.23
CA GLU A 250 0.54 16.85 -20.03
C GLU A 250 -0.20 16.44 -18.74
N ILE A 251 -1.53 16.64 -18.67
CA ILE A 251 -2.32 16.20 -17.51
C ILE A 251 -2.39 14.68 -17.43
N CYS A 252 -2.56 13.99 -18.54
CA CYS A 252 -2.53 12.52 -18.57
C CYS A 252 -1.17 11.98 -18.12
N ALA A 253 -0.07 12.59 -18.57
CA ALA A 253 1.28 12.20 -18.16
C ALA A 253 1.51 12.45 -16.66
N GLU A 254 1.11 13.63 -16.14
CA GLU A 254 1.24 13.97 -14.72
C GLU A 254 0.33 13.08 -13.84
N LEU A 255 -0.88 12.75 -14.31
CA LEU A 255 -1.78 11.81 -13.63
C LEU A 255 -1.13 10.43 -13.51
N LYS A 256 -0.50 9.98 -14.60
CA LYS A 256 0.20 8.70 -14.65
C LYS A 256 1.41 8.67 -13.71
N GLU A 257 2.21 9.73 -13.69
CA GLU A 257 3.37 9.86 -12.80
C GLU A 257 2.96 9.91 -11.32
N THR A 258 1.84 10.59 -11.01
CA THR A 258 1.48 10.94 -9.63
C THR A 258 0.57 9.92 -8.97
N ALA A 259 -0.41 9.36 -9.69
CA ALA A 259 -1.49 8.56 -9.11
C ALA A 259 -1.64 7.16 -9.71
N ASP A 260 -0.84 6.79 -10.73
CA ASP A 260 -0.91 5.52 -11.47
C ASP A 260 0.04 4.45 -10.91
N ALA A 261 0.02 3.34 -11.63
CA ALA A 261 1.02 2.27 -11.65
C ALA A 261 0.96 1.28 -10.49
N TYR A 262 -0.25 0.88 -10.07
CA TYR A 262 -0.36 -0.37 -9.34
C TYR A 262 -0.54 -1.52 -10.32
N ASP A 263 0.51 -2.32 -10.47
CA ASP A 263 0.46 -3.59 -11.18
C ASP A 263 0.35 -4.73 -10.17
N PHE A 264 -0.79 -5.41 -10.20
CA PHE A 264 -1.07 -6.53 -9.28
C PHE A 264 -0.73 -7.89 -9.88
N SER A 265 -0.40 -7.96 -11.17
CA SER A 265 0.13 -9.17 -11.82
C SER A 265 1.14 -8.78 -12.90
N HIS A 266 1.97 -9.73 -13.35
CA HIS A 266 2.99 -9.49 -14.36
C HIS A 266 2.44 -9.19 -15.76
N ASN A 267 1.19 -9.52 -16.04
CA ASN A 267 0.49 -9.24 -17.30
C ASN A 267 -0.65 -8.23 -17.11
N SER A 268 -0.60 -7.43 -16.04
CA SER A 268 -1.71 -6.57 -15.71
C SER A 268 -1.69 -5.25 -16.47
N ILE A 269 -2.87 -4.67 -16.50
CA ILE A 269 -3.07 -3.27 -16.80
C ILE A 269 -2.79 -2.44 -15.54
N CYS A 270 -2.28 -1.24 -15.71
CA CYS A 270 -2.10 -0.30 -14.61
C CYS A 270 -3.45 0.06 -13.96
N ILE A 271 -3.48 0.05 -12.64
CA ILE A 271 -4.68 0.34 -11.84
C ILE A 271 -4.41 1.57 -10.95
N TYR A 272 -5.24 2.58 -11.11
CA TYR A 272 -5.21 3.77 -10.27
C TYR A 272 -5.90 3.54 -8.93
N ASN A 273 -5.35 4.14 -7.89
CA ASN A 273 -6.03 4.23 -6.62
C ASN A 273 -7.25 5.17 -6.74
N PRO A 274 -8.48 4.69 -6.48
CA PRO A 274 -9.68 5.53 -6.66
C PRO A 274 -9.70 6.75 -5.76
N PHE A 275 -9.12 6.66 -4.57
CA PHE A 275 -9.16 7.77 -3.61
C PHE A 275 -8.28 8.93 -4.08
N SER A 276 -7.03 8.67 -4.50
CA SER A 276 -6.15 9.70 -5.06
C SER A 276 -6.72 10.26 -6.36
N LEU A 277 -7.17 9.38 -7.25
CA LEU A 277 -7.76 9.76 -8.54
C LEU A 277 -8.95 10.71 -8.36
N LEU A 278 -9.95 10.33 -7.57
CA LEU A 278 -11.17 11.13 -7.39
C LEU A 278 -10.92 12.45 -6.66
N ASN A 279 -9.95 12.49 -5.73
CA ASN A 279 -9.53 13.74 -5.09
C ASN A 279 -8.86 14.67 -6.10
N ALA A 280 -7.96 14.18 -6.95
CA ALA A 280 -7.32 14.96 -7.99
C ALA A 280 -8.36 15.56 -8.96
N PHE A 281 -9.33 14.76 -9.41
CA PHE A 281 -10.43 15.24 -10.25
C PHE A 281 -11.32 16.28 -9.56
N LYS A 282 -11.67 16.08 -8.29
CA LYS A 282 -12.50 17.02 -7.53
C LYS A 282 -11.81 18.35 -7.30
N ARG A 283 -10.55 18.34 -6.93
CA ARG A 283 -9.77 19.53 -6.58
C ARG A 283 -9.11 20.19 -7.79
N LYS A 284 -8.96 19.43 -8.90
CA LYS A 284 -8.14 19.80 -10.06
C LYS A 284 -6.68 20.07 -9.68
N GLU A 285 -6.19 19.29 -8.71
CA GLU A 285 -4.83 19.36 -8.17
C GLU A 285 -4.30 17.98 -7.90
N PHE A 286 -3.01 17.76 -8.12
CA PHE A 286 -2.31 16.55 -7.69
C PHE A 286 -1.80 16.74 -6.25
N GLY A 287 -1.84 15.69 -5.45
CA GLY A 287 -1.42 15.75 -4.04
C GLY A 287 -1.32 14.36 -3.40
N ASN A 288 -0.77 14.30 -2.20
CA ASN A 288 -0.50 13.04 -1.48
C ASN A 288 -1.75 12.51 -0.74
N TYR A 289 -2.86 12.36 -1.44
CA TYR A 289 -4.17 12.08 -0.85
C TYR A 289 -4.27 10.70 -0.19
N TRP A 290 -3.72 9.67 -0.84
CA TRP A 290 -3.76 8.31 -0.31
C TRP A 290 -2.92 8.18 0.96
N PHE A 291 -1.72 8.75 0.92
CA PHE A 291 -0.76 8.64 2.01
C PHE A 291 -1.26 9.31 3.30
N GLU A 292 -1.97 10.43 3.20
CA GLU A 292 -2.54 11.16 4.34
C GLU A 292 -3.61 10.37 5.10
N THR A 293 -4.22 9.35 4.50
CA THR A 293 -5.36 8.62 5.09
C THR A 293 -4.97 7.56 6.14
N GLY A 294 -3.70 7.29 6.33
CA GLY A 294 -3.26 6.33 7.35
C GLY A 294 -1.87 5.80 7.10
N THR A 295 -0.95 6.24 7.92
CA THR A 295 0.43 5.78 7.92
C THR A 295 0.56 4.55 8.81
N PRO A 296 0.99 3.42 8.28
CA PRO A 296 1.10 2.19 9.06
C PRO A 296 2.38 2.21 9.89
N THR A 297 2.28 2.64 11.15
CA THR A 297 3.41 2.63 12.10
C THR A 297 4.02 1.23 12.28
N TYR A 298 3.25 0.18 12.03
CA TYR A 298 3.75 -1.19 12.07
C TYR A 298 4.82 -1.47 11.01
N LEU A 299 4.74 -0.84 9.82
CA LEU A 299 5.78 -1.01 8.78
C LEU A 299 7.13 -0.46 9.22
N VAL A 300 7.15 0.69 9.89
CA VAL A 300 8.39 1.25 10.43
C VAL A 300 9.00 0.32 11.44
N ARG A 301 8.19 -0.19 12.38
CA ARG A 301 8.64 -1.17 13.37
C ARG A 301 9.21 -2.42 12.71
N LEU A 302 8.59 -2.86 11.62
CA LEU A 302 9.04 -4.01 10.85
C LEU A 302 10.40 -3.75 10.19
N LEU A 303 10.54 -2.60 9.50
CA LEU A 303 11.80 -2.18 8.87
C LEU A 303 12.93 -2.04 9.89
N GLN A 304 12.65 -1.41 11.05
CA GLN A 304 13.62 -1.25 12.13
C GLN A 304 14.00 -2.59 12.79
N LYS A 305 13.01 -3.46 13.07
CA LYS A 305 13.23 -4.79 13.65
C LYS A 305 14.15 -5.65 12.79
N HIS A 306 14.00 -5.56 11.48
CA HIS A 306 14.77 -6.37 10.53
C HIS A 306 16.01 -5.68 9.97
N HIS A 307 16.34 -4.48 10.47
CA HIS A 307 17.48 -3.69 9.97
C HIS A 307 17.50 -3.63 8.43
N TYR A 308 16.33 -3.28 7.86
CA TYR A 308 16.15 -3.32 6.42
C TYR A 308 16.90 -2.17 5.74
N ASP A 309 17.59 -2.50 4.65
CA ASP A 309 18.24 -1.54 3.77
C ASP A 309 17.18 -0.89 2.86
N LEU A 310 16.87 0.39 3.11
CA LEU A 310 15.80 1.11 2.40
C LEU A 310 16.12 1.29 0.91
N GLU A 311 17.38 1.32 0.52
CA GLU A 311 17.78 1.45 -0.87
C GLU A 311 17.27 0.28 -1.72
N ARG A 312 17.27 -0.92 -1.16
CA ARG A 312 16.78 -2.13 -1.82
C ARG A 312 15.32 -2.03 -2.21
N MET A 313 14.50 -1.23 -1.52
CA MET A 313 13.07 -1.07 -1.85
C MET A 313 12.82 -0.54 -3.25
N ALA A 314 13.77 0.21 -3.81
CA ALA A 314 13.64 0.76 -5.16
C ALA A 314 13.84 -0.30 -6.27
N HIS A 315 14.50 -1.42 -5.94
CA HIS A 315 14.93 -2.47 -6.88
C HIS A 315 14.85 -3.87 -6.25
N GLU A 316 13.80 -4.16 -5.48
CA GLU A 316 13.66 -5.44 -4.80
C GLU A 316 13.29 -6.55 -5.80
N GLU A 317 14.02 -7.66 -5.72
CA GLU A 317 13.76 -8.87 -6.49
C GLU A 317 13.15 -9.94 -5.59
N THR A 318 12.09 -10.60 -6.04
CA THR A 318 11.38 -11.57 -5.22
C THR A 318 10.64 -12.61 -6.08
N ASP A 319 10.25 -13.72 -5.48
CA ASP A 319 9.41 -14.73 -6.12
C ASP A 319 7.97 -14.69 -5.59
N ILE A 320 7.09 -15.44 -6.26
CA ILE A 320 5.66 -15.50 -5.92
C ILE A 320 5.42 -16.10 -4.53
N GLN A 321 6.28 -17.01 -4.06
CA GLN A 321 6.10 -17.63 -2.74
C GLN A 321 6.37 -16.60 -1.65
N VAL A 322 7.43 -15.81 -1.80
CA VAL A 322 7.74 -14.68 -0.90
C VAL A 322 6.62 -13.64 -0.95
N LEU A 323 6.15 -13.23 -2.14
CA LEU A 323 5.05 -12.25 -2.24
C LEU A 323 3.75 -12.70 -1.55
N ASN A 324 3.51 -14.01 -1.51
CA ASN A 324 2.33 -14.59 -0.88
C ASN A 324 2.55 -14.98 0.59
N SER A 325 3.79 -14.99 1.08
CA SER A 325 4.12 -15.42 2.44
C SER A 325 4.14 -14.22 3.39
N ILE A 326 3.10 -14.07 4.19
CA ILE A 326 3.19 -13.25 5.41
C ILE A 326 2.99 -14.18 6.59
N ASP A 327 4.10 -14.55 7.22
CA ASP A 327 4.09 -15.22 8.51
C ASP A 327 4.62 -14.28 9.58
N SER A 328 4.14 -14.45 10.82
CA SER A 328 4.61 -13.68 11.98
C SER A 328 6.09 -13.88 12.31
N GLU A 329 6.67 -15.00 11.83
CA GLU A 329 8.08 -15.35 12.00
C GLU A 329 8.95 -14.87 10.82
N SER A 330 8.33 -14.32 9.76
CA SER A 330 9.07 -13.85 8.58
C SER A 330 10.00 -12.70 8.95
N THR A 331 11.26 -12.85 8.61
CA THR A 331 12.29 -11.80 8.75
C THR A 331 12.26 -10.81 7.58
N ASN A 332 11.46 -11.08 6.55
CA ASN A 332 11.37 -10.24 5.35
C ASN A 332 10.16 -9.30 5.41
N PRO A 333 10.35 -7.97 5.45
CA PRO A 333 9.25 -7.00 5.47
C PRO A 333 8.57 -6.81 4.09
N ILE A 334 9.18 -7.23 3.00
CA ILE A 334 8.76 -6.96 1.63
C ILE A 334 7.34 -7.42 1.31
N PRO A 335 6.90 -8.64 1.68
CA PRO A 335 5.53 -9.07 1.41
C PRO A 335 4.48 -8.12 2.00
N VAL A 336 4.70 -7.66 3.24
CA VAL A 336 3.79 -6.73 3.92
C VAL A 336 3.79 -5.36 3.26
N ILE A 337 4.97 -4.86 2.85
CA ILE A 337 5.13 -3.55 2.21
C ILE A 337 4.46 -3.56 0.83
N TYR A 338 4.68 -4.63 0.03
CA TYR A 338 4.05 -4.82 -1.28
C TYR A 338 2.52 -4.91 -1.16
N GLN A 339 2.00 -5.80 -0.33
CA GLN A 339 0.56 -6.02 -0.19
C GLN A 339 -0.16 -4.80 0.41
N SER A 340 0.54 -4.02 1.25
CA SER A 340 0.03 -2.75 1.78
C SER A 340 0.01 -1.62 0.74
N GLY A 341 0.61 -1.82 -0.44
CA GLY A 341 0.58 -0.88 -1.56
C GLY A 341 1.69 0.17 -1.57
N TYR A 342 2.77 -0.04 -0.81
CA TYR A 342 3.95 0.83 -0.88
C TYR A 342 4.94 0.39 -1.96
N LEU A 343 4.87 -0.87 -2.38
CA LEU A 343 5.54 -1.37 -3.57
C LEU A 343 4.53 -1.97 -4.54
N THR A 344 4.91 -2.04 -5.81
CA THR A 344 4.15 -2.67 -6.88
C THR A 344 5.09 -3.47 -7.78
N ILE A 345 4.54 -4.30 -8.66
CA ILE A 345 5.30 -5.03 -9.67
C ILE A 345 5.71 -4.03 -10.76
N LYS A 346 7.02 -3.95 -11.05
CA LYS A 346 7.60 -3.13 -12.13
C LYS A 346 8.07 -3.96 -13.31
N GLY A 347 8.22 -5.26 -13.11
CA GLY A 347 8.64 -6.18 -14.14
C GLY A 347 8.60 -7.63 -13.67
N TYR A 348 8.77 -8.55 -14.62
CA TYR A 348 8.78 -9.99 -14.37
C TYR A 348 9.74 -10.69 -15.31
N ASP A 349 10.61 -11.52 -14.78
CA ASP A 349 11.45 -12.43 -15.54
C ASP A 349 10.78 -13.81 -15.63
N GLU A 350 10.21 -14.13 -16.80
CA GLU A 350 9.51 -15.40 -17.03
C GLU A 350 10.43 -16.63 -16.91
N ARG A 351 11.72 -16.47 -17.23
CA ARG A 351 12.68 -17.57 -17.20
C ARG A 351 12.96 -18.05 -15.78
N PHE A 352 13.03 -17.11 -14.83
CA PHE A 352 13.37 -17.39 -13.43
C PHE A 352 12.17 -17.28 -12.50
N GLY A 353 11.03 -16.78 -12.96
CA GLY A 353 9.85 -16.55 -12.13
C GLY A 353 10.04 -15.42 -11.11
N ILE A 354 10.90 -14.45 -11.41
CA ILE A 354 11.28 -13.36 -10.51
C ILE A 354 10.49 -12.09 -10.83
N TYR A 355 9.92 -11.50 -9.80
CA TYR A 355 9.24 -10.20 -9.83
C TYR A 355 10.20 -9.10 -9.41
N TYR A 356 10.22 -8.01 -10.17
CA TYR A 356 10.92 -6.77 -9.83
C TYR A 356 9.91 -5.82 -9.20
N LEU A 357 10.19 -5.37 -7.98
CA LEU A 357 9.33 -4.45 -7.25
C LEU A 357 9.94 -3.05 -7.19
N GLY A 358 9.07 -2.04 -7.07
CA GLY A 358 9.44 -0.65 -6.88
C GLY A 358 8.25 0.15 -6.39
N PHE A 359 8.46 1.43 -6.09
CA PHE A 359 7.38 2.33 -5.71
C PHE A 359 6.36 2.46 -6.86
N PRO A 360 5.05 2.44 -6.58
CA PRO A 360 4.05 2.55 -7.64
C PRO A 360 4.13 3.89 -8.37
N ASN A 361 4.19 4.99 -7.64
CA ASN A 361 4.17 6.35 -8.16
C ASN A 361 4.87 7.32 -7.21
N ARG A 362 4.97 8.58 -7.66
CA ARG A 362 5.60 9.68 -6.92
C ARG A 362 4.89 9.98 -5.60
N GLU A 363 3.54 9.94 -5.54
CA GLU A 363 2.78 10.16 -4.31
C GLU A 363 3.23 9.20 -3.19
N VAL A 364 3.32 7.91 -3.53
CA VAL A 364 3.66 6.87 -2.56
C VAL A 364 5.12 6.95 -2.16
N GLU A 365 6.04 7.14 -3.11
CA GLU A 365 7.48 7.25 -2.83
C GLU A 365 7.77 8.46 -1.94
N GLU A 366 7.31 9.65 -2.32
CA GLU A 366 7.52 10.87 -1.54
C GLU A 366 6.87 10.78 -0.16
N GLY A 367 5.61 10.35 -0.11
CA GLY A 367 4.88 10.20 1.15
C GLY A 367 5.56 9.22 2.10
N PHE A 368 6.05 8.09 1.58
CA PHE A 368 6.73 7.09 2.39
C PHE A 368 8.08 7.58 2.93
N MET A 369 8.88 8.24 2.10
CA MET A 369 10.15 8.84 2.55
C MET A 369 9.94 9.92 3.61
N ARG A 370 8.95 10.83 3.41
CA ARG A 370 8.57 11.84 4.42
C ARG A 370 8.11 11.22 5.73
N PHE A 371 7.39 10.11 5.64
CA PHE A 371 6.92 9.38 6.81
C PHE A 371 8.07 8.70 7.57
N LEU A 372 9.05 8.13 6.86
CA LEU A 372 10.19 7.47 7.49
C LEU A 372 11.14 8.45 8.19
N LEU A 373 11.32 9.66 7.64
CA LEU A 373 12.33 10.61 8.11
C LEU A 373 12.33 10.83 9.64
N PRO A 374 11.18 11.08 10.33
CA PRO A 374 11.14 11.26 11.78
C PRO A 374 11.51 10.02 12.61
N TYR A 375 11.51 8.85 12.00
CA TYR A 375 11.90 7.60 12.70
C TYR A 375 13.37 7.24 12.55
N TYR A 376 14.04 7.87 11.58
CA TYR A 376 15.47 7.68 11.32
C TYR A 376 16.31 8.89 11.71
N THR A 377 15.68 10.02 12.04
CA THR A 377 16.34 11.27 12.44
C THR A 377 15.63 11.89 13.64
N THR A 378 16.20 12.95 14.20
CA THR A 378 15.58 13.75 15.28
C THR A 378 14.55 14.77 14.79
N VAL A 379 14.39 14.89 13.47
CA VAL A 379 13.46 15.84 12.85
C VAL A 379 12.02 15.41 13.11
N THR A 380 11.21 16.31 13.64
CA THR A 380 9.79 16.02 13.87
C THR A 380 9.00 15.99 12.57
N LYS A 381 7.84 15.34 12.58
CA LYS A 381 6.94 15.29 11.42
C LYS A 381 6.53 16.68 10.91
N VAL A 382 6.43 17.66 11.81
CA VAL A 382 6.05 19.05 11.49
C VAL A 382 7.21 19.81 10.84
N GLU A 383 8.44 19.53 11.26
CA GLU A 383 9.65 20.19 10.76
C GLU A 383 10.15 19.62 9.44
N SER A 384 9.88 18.35 9.19
CA SER A 384 10.35 17.60 8.01
C SER A 384 10.20 18.34 6.66
N PRO A 385 9.03 18.92 6.31
CA PRO A 385 8.90 19.66 5.04
C PRO A 385 9.82 20.86 4.94
N PHE A 386 10.03 21.58 6.05
CA PHE A 386 10.88 22.77 6.09
C PHE A 386 12.36 22.40 5.99
N GLU A 387 12.77 21.30 6.60
CA GLU A 387 14.15 20.84 6.50
C GLU A 387 14.49 20.40 5.06
N ILE A 388 13.61 19.69 4.37
CA ILE A 388 13.80 19.33 2.96
C ILE A 388 13.85 20.57 2.06
N LEU A 389 12.98 21.56 2.30
CA LEU A 389 13.04 22.83 1.58
C LEU A 389 14.40 23.55 1.76
N LYS A 390 14.96 23.53 2.97
CA LYS A 390 16.27 24.12 3.23
C LYS A 390 17.38 23.37 2.50
N PHE A 391 17.41 22.03 2.55
CA PHE A 391 18.36 21.23 1.79
C PHE A 391 18.29 21.54 0.29
N THR A 392 17.10 21.60 -0.27
CA THR A 392 16.91 21.94 -1.68
C THR A 392 17.50 23.31 -2.03
N ARG A 393 17.18 24.34 -1.23
CA ARG A 393 17.70 25.72 -1.45
C ARG A 393 19.22 25.81 -1.32
N GLU A 394 19.80 25.09 -0.36
CA GLU A 394 21.25 25.04 -0.14
C GLU A 394 21.95 24.43 -1.37
N VAL A 395 21.42 23.33 -1.92
CA VAL A 395 21.94 22.72 -3.16
C VAL A 395 21.77 23.65 -4.36
N GLU A 396 20.61 24.30 -4.52
CA GLU A 396 20.32 25.23 -5.64
C GLU A 396 21.16 26.51 -5.56
N SER A 397 21.57 26.93 -4.37
CA SER A 397 22.39 28.14 -4.16
C SER A 397 23.90 27.89 -4.26
N GLY A 398 24.35 26.64 -4.21
CA GLY A 398 25.76 26.29 -4.15
C GLY A 398 26.35 26.28 -2.74
N ASP A 399 25.50 26.35 -1.71
CA ASP A 399 25.89 26.39 -0.30
C ASP A 399 26.01 24.95 0.26
N TYR A 400 27.05 24.25 -0.19
CA TYR A 400 27.34 22.89 0.29
C TYR A 400 27.72 22.85 1.78
N ASP A 401 28.29 23.91 2.33
CA ASP A 401 28.66 23.96 3.75
C ASP A 401 27.42 23.92 4.65
N SER A 402 26.40 24.71 4.36
CA SER A 402 25.12 24.67 5.07
C SER A 402 24.42 23.33 4.89
N PHE A 403 24.45 22.76 3.70
CA PHE A 403 23.90 21.43 3.41
C PHE A 403 24.52 20.35 4.30
N PHE A 404 25.84 20.24 4.34
CA PHE A 404 26.51 19.22 5.16
C PHE A 404 26.40 19.49 6.67
N ARG A 405 26.39 20.73 7.12
CA ARG A 405 26.11 21.07 8.54
C ARG A 405 24.69 20.65 8.94
N ARG A 406 23.72 20.85 8.08
CA ARG A 406 22.34 20.40 8.31
C ARG A 406 22.28 18.87 8.35
N LEU A 407 22.91 18.20 7.39
CA LEU A 407 23.00 16.76 7.37
C LEU A 407 23.67 16.21 8.63
N GLN A 408 24.75 16.88 9.10
CA GLN A 408 25.42 16.57 10.36
C GLN A 408 24.46 16.69 11.56
N SER A 409 23.56 17.68 11.58
CA SER A 409 22.57 17.83 12.65
C SER A 409 21.57 16.68 12.73
N PHE A 410 21.26 16.03 11.61
CA PHE A 410 20.37 14.86 11.58
C PHE A 410 20.95 13.64 12.28
N PHE A 411 22.26 13.54 12.37
CA PHE A 411 22.95 12.45 13.07
C PHE A 411 23.30 12.77 14.52
N ALA A 412 23.24 14.05 14.94
CA ALA A 412 23.81 14.50 16.22
C ALA A 412 23.13 13.89 17.46
N ASP A 413 21.81 13.64 17.39
CA ASP A 413 20.99 13.24 18.55
C ASP A 413 20.31 11.88 18.37
N THR A 414 20.82 11.02 17.49
CA THR A 414 20.22 9.71 17.28
C THR A 414 20.42 8.80 18.51
N PRO A 415 19.34 8.31 19.17
CA PRO A 415 19.46 7.53 20.39
C PRO A 415 20.30 6.27 20.21
N TYR A 416 21.17 5.98 21.18
CA TYR A 416 22.11 4.87 21.16
C TYR A 416 21.44 3.51 20.95
N GLU A 417 20.25 3.34 21.51
CA GLU A 417 19.49 2.09 21.50
C GLU A 417 18.86 1.76 20.14
N MET A 418 18.72 2.77 19.26
CA MET A 418 18.14 2.59 17.91
C MET A 418 19.15 2.11 16.87
N ILE A 419 20.46 2.12 17.20
CA ILE A 419 21.52 1.88 16.20
C ILE A 419 22.29 0.61 16.54
N ARG A 420 21.78 -0.55 16.12
CA ARG A 420 22.56 -1.81 16.15
C ARG A 420 23.59 -1.86 15.02
N ASP A 421 23.24 -1.35 13.84
CA ASP A 421 24.11 -1.22 12.67
C ASP A 421 24.23 0.26 12.28
N LEU A 422 25.34 0.86 12.64
CA LEU A 422 25.61 2.28 12.44
C LEU A 422 25.77 2.63 10.95
N GLU A 423 26.37 1.74 10.18
CA GLU A 423 26.59 1.94 8.75
C GLU A 423 25.26 1.96 7.99
N LEU A 424 24.44 0.96 8.21
CA LEU A 424 23.12 0.86 7.61
C LEU A 424 22.20 2.03 8.01
N HIS A 425 22.31 2.49 9.27
CA HIS A 425 21.57 3.66 9.71
C HIS A 425 21.93 4.91 8.90
N TYR A 426 23.24 5.18 8.72
CA TYR A 426 23.68 6.32 7.91
C TYR A 426 23.21 6.20 6.47
N GLN A 427 23.33 5.01 5.88
CA GLN A 427 22.86 4.72 4.53
C GLN A 427 21.36 5.03 4.40
N ASN A 428 20.55 4.54 5.32
CA ASN A 428 19.11 4.79 5.31
C ASN A 428 18.75 6.28 5.46
N VAL A 429 19.43 7.02 6.34
CA VAL A 429 19.20 8.47 6.49
C VAL A 429 19.58 9.22 5.21
N LEU A 430 20.76 8.93 4.65
CA LEU A 430 21.19 9.51 3.39
C LEU A 430 20.20 9.20 2.26
N PHE A 431 19.80 7.95 2.13
CA PHE A 431 18.81 7.53 1.14
C PHE A 431 17.52 8.34 1.25
N ILE A 432 16.94 8.47 2.45
CA ILE A 432 15.71 9.24 2.69
C ILE A 432 15.90 10.71 2.29
N VAL A 433 16.98 11.36 2.75
CA VAL A 433 17.23 12.77 2.48
C VAL A 433 17.44 13.03 1.00
N PHE A 434 18.28 12.24 0.34
CA PHE A 434 18.57 12.43 -1.08
C PHE A 434 17.38 12.08 -1.97
N LYS A 435 16.57 11.08 -1.60
CA LYS A 435 15.30 10.81 -2.29
C LYS A 435 14.34 11.98 -2.18
N LEU A 436 14.18 12.56 -0.98
CA LEU A 436 13.30 13.70 -0.78
C LEU A 436 13.79 14.97 -1.50
N VAL A 437 15.09 15.23 -1.51
CA VAL A 437 15.68 16.31 -2.31
C VAL A 437 15.51 16.04 -3.81
N GLY A 438 15.57 14.76 -4.21
CA GLY A 438 15.42 14.29 -5.59
C GLY A 438 14.08 14.60 -6.24
N PHE A 439 13.03 14.94 -5.48
CA PHE A 439 11.76 15.43 -6.03
C PHE A 439 11.85 16.88 -6.56
N TYR A 440 12.90 17.61 -6.21
CA TYR A 440 13.10 19.02 -6.56
C TYR A 440 14.32 19.25 -7.45
N VAL A 441 15.37 18.46 -7.27
CA VAL A 441 16.61 18.50 -8.06
C VAL A 441 16.94 17.13 -8.59
N LYS A 442 17.66 17.03 -9.70
CA LYS A 442 18.04 15.73 -10.24
C LYS A 442 19.07 15.06 -9.33
N VAL A 443 18.75 13.88 -8.85
CA VAL A 443 19.62 13.04 -8.01
C VAL A 443 19.88 11.71 -8.72
N GLU A 444 21.14 11.36 -8.88
CA GLU A 444 21.60 10.06 -9.36
C GLU A 444 22.48 9.43 -8.28
N TYR A 445 22.38 8.13 -8.09
CA TYR A 445 23.25 7.39 -7.17
C TYR A 445 23.74 6.11 -7.82
N HIS A 446 24.96 5.72 -7.49
CA HIS A 446 25.58 4.50 -7.97
C HIS A 446 26.09 3.71 -6.78
N THR A 447 25.67 2.45 -6.66
CA THR A 447 26.20 1.53 -5.67
C THR A 447 27.21 0.61 -6.32
N SER A 448 28.42 0.54 -5.79
CA SER A 448 29.37 -0.50 -6.07
C SER A 448 29.93 -1.05 -4.76
N GLU A 449 29.58 -2.28 -4.41
CA GLU A 449 30.16 -3.04 -3.29
C GLU A 449 30.33 -2.24 -1.98
N GLY A 450 29.22 -1.71 -1.43
CA GLY A 450 29.22 -1.05 -0.11
C GLY A 450 29.65 0.42 -0.11
N ARG A 451 29.59 1.11 -1.24
CA ARG A 451 29.92 2.53 -1.39
C ARG A 451 28.77 3.28 -2.02
N MET A 452 28.39 4.41 -1.42
CA MET A 452 27.38 5.30 -1.97
C MET A 452 28.05 6.48 -2.66
N ASP A 453 27.90 6.58 -3.97
CA ASP A 453 28.26 7.74 -4.75
C ASP A 453 26.97 8.47 -5.12
N TRP A 454 26.86 9.76 -4.80
CA TRP A 454 25.71 10.57 -5.09
C TRP A 454 26.07 11.69 -6.05
N VAL A 455 25.21 11.92 -7.04
CA VAL A 455 25.30 13.07 -7.94
C VAL A 455 24.03 13.89 -7.82
N LEU A 456 24.18 15.16 -7.41
CA LEU A 456 23.09 16.13 -7.38
C LEU A 456 23.29 17.11 -8.55
N GLN A 457 22.23 17.39 -9.30
CA GLN A 457 22.29 18.29 -10.44
C GLN A 457 21.18 19.33 -10.33
N THR A 458 21.57 20.60 -10.31
CA THR A 458 20.67 21.76 -10.40
C THR A 458 20.89 22.49 -11.74
N ASP A 459 20.18 23.57 -11.97
CA ASP A 459 20.38 24.40 -13.17
C ASP A 459 21.78 25.04 -13.25
N ARG A 460 22.44 25.24 -12.09
CA ARG A 460 23.72 25.97 -11.99
C ARG A 460 24.88 25.14 -11.46
N PHE A 461 24.59 24.05 -10.73
CA PHE A 461 25.58 23.31 -10.00
C PHE A 461 25.43 21.81 -10.21
N ILE A 462 26.57 21.11 -10.17
CA ILE A 462 26.66 19.65 -10.13
C ILE A 462 27.52 19.28 -8.92
N TYR A 463 27.06 18.36 -8.11
CA TYR A 463 27.78 17.82 -6.95
C TYR A 463 28.02 16.34 -7.17
N VAL A 464 29.28 15.92 -7.11
CA VAL A 464 29.69 14.52 -7.07
C VAL A 464 30.20 14.25 -5.66
N ILE A 465 29.49 13.43 -4.90
CA ILE A 465 29.69 13.25 -3.47
C ILE A 465 30.06 11.79 -3.19
N GLU A 466 31.18 11.58 -2.53
CA GLU A 466 31.64 10.27 -2.05
C GLU A 466 31.65 10.26 -0.52
N PHE A 467 31.02 9.25 0.09
CA PHE A 467 31.02 9.05 1.54
C PHE A 467 31.96 7.92 1.96
N LYS A 468 32.74 8.15 3.01
CA LYS A 468 33.60 7.13 3.64
C LYS A 468 33.24 6.91 5.09
N LEU A 469 33.01 5.65 5.45
CA LEU A 469 32.91 5.24 6.84
C LEU A 469 34.28 4.74 7.32
N ASN A 470 34.79 5.32 8.39
CA ASN A 470 36.16 5.02 8.93
C ASN A 470 37.32 5.30 7.96
N GLY A 471 37.10 6.11 6.91
CA GLY A 471 38.15 6.67 6.07
C GLY A 471 38.35 8.15 6.37
N THR A 472 38.94 8.87 5.43
CA THR A 472 39.10 10.33 5.49
C THR A 472 38.33 11.01 4.34
N ALA A 473 38.00 12.28 4.53
CA ALA A 473 37.37 13.08 3.47
C ALA A 473 38.33 13.25 2.27
N GLU A 474 39.66 13.26 2.53
CA GLU A 474 40.71 13.30 1.52
C GLU A 474 40.73 12.01 0.68
N GLU A 475 40.55 10.85 1.31
CA GLU A 475 40.45 9.57 0.60
C GLU A 475 39.19 9.50 -0.25
N ALA A 476 38.06 10.01 0.23
CA ALA A 476 36.84 10.11 -0.53
C ALA A 476 37.02 10.99 -1.78
N LEU A 477 37.57 12.18 -1.61
CA LEU A 477 37.83 13.09 -2.72
C LEU A 477 38.86 12.50 -3.73
N ARG A 478 39.90 11.84 -3.24
CA ARG A 478 40.87 11.13 -4.10
C ARG A 478 40.19 10.06 -4.93
N GLN A 479 39.26 9.27 -4.36
CA GLN A 479 38.52 8.25 -5.07
C GLN A 479 37.66 8.83 -6.21
N ILE A 480 36.96 9.97 -5.99
CA ILE A 480 36.22 10.67 -7.04
C ILE A 480 37.13 10.96 -8.24
N ASN A 481 38.38 11.41 -7.98
CA ASN A 481 39.32 11.76 -9.02
C ASN A 481 39.93 10.52 -9.72
N GLU A 482 40.36 9.50 -8.96
CA GLU A 482 40.97 8.27 -9.48
C GLU A 482 39.97 7.45 -10.32
N LYS A 483 38.72 7.34 -9.85
CA LYS A 483 37.63 6.66 -10.53
C LYS A 483 36.97 7.49 -11.63
N GLN A 484 37.37 8.77 -11.76
CA GLN A 484 36.84 9.72 -12.74
C GLN A 484 35.30 9.85 -12.71
N TYR A 485 34.67 9.79 -11.55
CA TYR A 485 33.21 9.90 -11.40
C TYR A 485 32.65 11.21 -11.96
N ALA A 486 33.41 12.28 -11.96
CA ALA A 486 33.03 13.57 -12.48
C ALA A 486 33.19 13.71 -14.02
N ARG A 487 33.86 12.75 -14.68
CA ARG A 487 34.13 12.80 -16.13
C ARG A 487 32.90 13.02 -17.03
N PRO A 488 31.72 12.46 -16.76
CA PRO A 488 30.53 12.74 -17.55
C PRO A 488 30.14 14.21 -17.59
N PHE A 489 30.64 15.02 -16.66
CA PHE A 489 30.31 16.44 -16.48
C PHE A 489 31.43 17.40 -16.88
N ASP A 490 32.57 16.90 -17.40
CA ASP A 490 33.74 17.73 -17.77
C ASP A 490 33.42 18.79 -18.85
N THR A 491 32.43 18.54 -19.68
CA THR A 491 31.99 19.47 -20.74
C THR A 491 30.72 20.21 -20.37
N ASP A 492 30.18 20.02 -19.17
CA ASP A 492 28.99 20.68 -18.68
C ASP A 492 29.33 22.14 -18.28
N GLY A 493 28.52 23.08 -18.70
CA GLY A 493 28.76 24.52 -18.39
C GLY A 493 28.44 24.91 -16.95
N ARG A 494 27.88 24.01 -16.14
CA ARG A 494 27.55 24.24 -14.75
C ARG A 494 28.79 24.15 -13.85
N LYS A 495 28.75 24.78 -12.69
CA LYS A 495 29.83 24.66 -11.72
C LYS A 495 29.81 23.29 -11.06
N LEU A 496 30.91 22.54 -11.18
CA LEU A 496 31.09 21.21 -10.62
C LEU A 496 31.76 21.31 -9.24
N PHE A 497 31.19 20.60 -8.26
CA PHE A 497 31.76 20.38 -6.94
C PHE A 497 32.04 18.89 -6.76
N LYS A 498 33.28 18.53 -6.42
CA LYS A 498 33.66 17.18 -5.99
C LYS A 498 33.78 17.18 -4.47
N VAL A 499 32.97 16.40 -3.78
CA VAL A 499 32.89 16.47 -2.33
C VAL A 499 33.21 15.13 -1.71
N GLY A 500 34.30 15.07 -0.99
CA GLY A 500 34.65 13.93 -0.14
C GLY A 500 34.14 14.14 1.28
N VAL A 501 33.40 13.17 1.81
CA VAL A 501 32.79 13.22 3.15
C VAL A 501 33.21 12.01 3.96
N ASN A 502 33.60 12.20 5.24
CA ASN A 502 33.80 11.08 6.12
C ASN A 502 32.82 11.05 7.29
N PHE A 503 32.32 9.84 7.58
CA PHE A 503 31.62 9.48 8.79
C PHE A 503 32.59 8.83 9.79
N SER A 504 32.50 9.22 11.05
CA SER A 504 33.29 8.64 12.13
C SER A 504 32.42 7.74 13.00
N LYS A 505 32.82 6.49 13.20
CA LYS A 505 32.18 5.58 14.16
C LYS A 505 32.33 6.08 15.60
N LYS A 506 33.39 6.86 15.88
CA LYS A 506 33.65 7.38 17.21
C LYS A 506 32.71 8.51 17.58
N SER A 507 32.55 9.52 16.70
CA SER A 507 31.63 10.64 16.90
C SER A 507 30.19 10.32 16.49
N ARG A 508 29.99 9.22 15.75
CA ARG A 508 28.70 8.80 15.17
C ARG A 508 28.05 9.87 14.32
N ASN A 509 28.87 10.59 13.59
CA ASN A 509 28.43 11.73 12.82
C ASN A 509 29.35 11.97 11.62
N ILE A 510 28.96 12.85 10.72
CA ILE A 510 29.85 13.44 9.73
C ILE A 510 30.93 14.22 10.51
N GLU A 511 32.19 13.87 10.29
CA GLU A 511 33.31 14.51 10.98
C GLU A 511 33.90 15.63 10.13
N LYS A 512 34.02 15.40 8.82
CA LYS A 512 34.64 16.34 7.89
C LYS A 512 34.10 16.16 6.47
N TRP A 513 34.01 17.26 5.74
CA TRP A 513 33.89 17.26 4.28
C TRP A 513 34.90 18.20 3.66
N ILE A 514 35.35 17.88 2.46
CA ILE A 514 36.24 18.71 1.65
C ILE A 514 35.74 18.78 0.22
N VAL A 515 35.95 19.92 -0.41
CA VAL A 515 35.53 20.20 -1.77
C VAL A 515 36.75 20.44 -2.65
N GLY A 516 36.78 19.81 -3.81
CA GLY A 516 37.85 19.91 -4.81
C GLY A 516 37.36 20.36 -6.18
#